data_94c95dbf9d4bc456bb3fb0eeb9122c26
#
_entry.id   94c95dbf9d4bc456bb3fb0eeb9122c26
#
_cell.length_a   1.000
_cell.length_b   1.000
_cell.length_c   1.000
_cell.angle_alpha   90.00
_cell.angle_beta   90.00
_cell.angle_gamma   90.00
#
_symmetry.space_group_name_H-M   'P 1'
#
loop_
_entity.id
_entity.type
_entity.pdbx_description
1 polymer ?
#
loop_
_entity_poly.entity_id
_entity_poly.type
_entity_poly.pdbx_seq_one_letter_code
_entity_poly.pdbx_strand_id
1 'polypeptide(L)'
;MELEQLAKQSLDPSYWDYGNKVLYDLCQSAFEHKEPAKVIAKVWLIGRSYAAAIERRKDKTEFANDDFYIDVVAPKIVESDIDEWLYELKQFTRLDDHSPNKVLEVHDKVTQLFKDISGLDKRSLASKYLHFHLPHLFYIYDARAVRAISYFSHITGRAKASKTGDKEYNKFVQKCSLLQRYALAQWQLDLSPRQIDNVLLMAHANA
;
A
#
# COMPACT_ATOMS: atom_id res chain seq x y z
N MET A 1 20.54 -14.38 -4.43
CA MET A 1 19.46 -15.39 -4.55
C MET A 1 18.72 -15.11 -5.86
N GLU A 2 18.43 -16.14 -6.64
CA GLU A 2 17.74 -15.96 -7.91
C GLU A 2 16.27 -15.56 -7.71
N LEU A 3 15.73 -14.74 -8.60
CA LEU A 3 14.36 -14.23 -8.49
C LEU A 3 13.32 -15.36 -8.44
N GLU A 4 13.54 -16.45 -9.19
CA GLU A 4 12.66 -17.62 -9.17
C GLU A 4 12.52 -18.24 -7.78
N GLN A 5 13.64 -18.37 -7.07
CA GLN A 5 13.65 -18.91 -5.71
C GLN A 5 12.88 -17.98 -4.74
N LEU A 6 13.10 -16.67 -4.84
CA LEU A 6 12.35 -15.68 -4.04
C LEU A 6 10.85 -15.72 -4.35
N ALA A 7 10.49 -15.84 -5.63
CA ALA A 7 9.09 -15.95 -6.05
C ALA A 7 8.43 -17.21 -5.48
N LYS A 8 9.08 -18.37 -5.54
CA LYS A 8 8.59 -19.60 -4.93
C LYS A 8 8.46 -19.49 -3.41
N GLN A 9 9.48 -18.96 -2.73
CA GLN A 9 9.44 -18.74 -1.27
C GLN A 9 8.36 -17.76 -0.83
N SER A 10 7.96 -16.81 -1.68
CA SER A 10 6.88 -15.87 -1.36
C SER A 10 5.50 -16.51 -1.24
N LEU A 11 5.36 -17.76 -1.70
CA LEU A 11 4.14 -18.58 -1.58
C LEU A 11 4.08 -19.33 -0.25
N ASP A 12 5.20 -19.50 0.43
CA ASP A 12 5.26 -20.22 1.70
C ASP A 12 4.65 -19.37 2.83
N PRO A 13 3.99 -20.01 3.81
CA PRO A 13 3.50 -19.34 5.00
C PRO A 13 4.61 -18.61 5.77
N SER A 14 4.31 -17.43 6.29
CA SER A 14 5.23 -16.63 7.08
C SER A 14 4.71 -16.42 8.51
N TYR A 15 5.62 -16.11 9.44
CA TYR A 15 5.27 -15.75 10.82
C TYR A 15 4.43 -14.46 10.92
N TRP A 16 4.42 -13.65 9.86
CA TRP A 16 3.67 -12.38 9.80
C TRP A 16 2.23 -12.54 9.31
N ASP A 17 1.86 -13.72 8.76
CA ASP A 17 0.56 -13.93 8.11
C ASP A 17 -0.59 -13.78 9.07
N TYR A 18 -0.44 -14.22 10.32
CA TYR A 18 -1.49 -14.04 11.33
C TYR A 18 -1.74 -12.56 11.64
N GLY A 19 -0.66 -11.77 11.84
CA GLY A 19 -0.79 -10.32 12.05
C GLY A 19 -1.38 -9.60 10.85
N ASN A 20 -0.96 -9.98 9.64
CA ASN A 20 -1.53 -9.45 8.40
C ASN A 20 -3.00 -9.81 8.26
N LYS A 21 -3.38 -11.06 8.59
CA LYS A 21 -4.78 -11.49 8.60
C LYS A 21 -5.65 -10.62 9.49
N VAL A 22 -5.18 -10.29 10.70
CA VAL A 22 -5.92 -9.40 11.62
C VAL A 22 -6.18 -8.04 10.97
N LEU A 23 -5.19 -7.47 10.26
CA LEU A 23 -5.36 -6.20 9.58
C LEU A 23 -6.30 -6.30 8.37
N TYR A 24 -6.25 -7.38 7.60
CA TYR A 24 -7.21 -7.63 6.52
C TYR A 24 -8.63 -7.78 7.08
N ASP A 25 -8.81 -8.62 8.11
CA ASP A 25 -10.12 -8.85 8.73
C ASP A 25 -10.71 -7.53 9.28
N LEU A 26 -9.88 -6.69 9.91
CA LEU A 26 -10.30 -5.38 10.38
C LEU A 26 -10.78 -4.49 9.23
N CYS A 27 -10.02 -4.40 8.14
CA CYS A 27 -10.38 -3.55 6.99
C CYS A 27 -11.58 -4.10 6.22
N GLN A 28 -11.77 -5.42 6.16
CA GLN A 28 -12.91 -6.03 5.49
C GLN A 28 -14.20 -5.95 6.32
N SER A 29 -14.14 -6.23 7.62
CA SER A 29 -15.31 -6.18 8.51
C SER A 29 -15.76 -4.76 8.82
N ALA A 30 -14.85 -3.80 8.81
CA ALA A 30 -15.08 -2.37 9.00
C ALA A 30 -14.69 -1.58 7.75
N PHE A 31 -15.16 -2.00 6.57
CA PHE A 31 -14.71 -1.42 5.29
C PHE A 31 -14.97 0.08 5.20
N GLU A 32 -16.14 0.52 5.64
CA GLU A 32 -16.54 1.93 5.64
C GLU A 32 -15.85 2.75 6.74
N HIS A 33 -15.84 4.07 6.56
CA HIS A 33 -15.18 5.04 7.44
C HIS A 33 -16.16 5.90 8.25
N LYS A 34 -17.35 5.35 8.56
CA LYS A 34 -18.42 6.09 9.29
C LYS A 34 -18.19 6.17 10.79
N GLU A 35 -17.48 5.22 11.38
CA GLU A 35 -17.29 5.12 12.83
C GLU A 35 -15.86 5.56 13.22
N PRO A 36 -15.68 6.70 13.95
CA PRO A 36 -14.38 7.23 14.32
C PRO A 36 -13.46 6.20 15.00
N ALA A 37 -13.97 5.39 15.91
CA ALA A 37 -13.18 4.37 16.61
C ALA A 37 -12.60 3.31 15.64
N LYS A 38 -13.36 2.89 14.63
CA LYS A 38 -12.89 1.94 13.60
C LYS A 38 -11.88 2.60 12.66
N VAL A 39 -12.05 3.88 12.34
CA VAL A 39 -11.09 4.67 11.56
C VAL A 39 -9.76 4.75 12.30
N ILE A 40 -9.80 5.13 13.59
CA ILE A 40 -8.60 5.19 14.44
C ILE A 40 -7.90 3.83 14.47
N ALA A 41 -8.64 2.75 14.74
CA ALA A 41 -8.08 1.41 14.80
C ALA A 41 -7.35 1.02 13.50
N LYS A 42 -7.95 1.27 12.33
CA LYS A 42 -7.34 0.99 11.03
C LYS A 42 -6.05 1.80 10.82
N VAL A 43 -6.12 3.12 10.96
CA VAL A 43 -4.97 4.01 10.70
C VAL A 43 -3.84 3.75 11.69
N TRP A 44 -4.18 3.57 12.97
CA TRP A 44 -3.20 3.34 14.04
C TRP A 44 -2.50 1.99 13.90
N LEU A 45 -3.27 0.89 13.75
CA LEU A 45 -2.70 -0.44 13.65
C LEU A 45 -1.86 -0.60 12.38
N ILE A 46 -2.38 -0.20 11.21
CA ILE A 46 -1.62 -0.29 9.96
C ILE A 46 -0.37 0.60 10.03
N GLY A 47 -0.52 1.84 10.48
CA GLY A 47 0.59 2.79 10.57
C GLY A 47 1.71 2.31 11.48
N ARG A 48 1.37 1.77 12.65
CA ARG A 48 2.34 1.27 13.64
C ARG A 48 2.98 -0.03 13.19
N SER A 49 2.20 -1.02 12.74
CA SER A 49 2.70 -2.33 12.31
C SER A 49 3.65 -2.22 11.11
N TYR A 50 3.45 -1.22 10.26
CA TYR A 50 4.23 -1.02 9.03
C TYR A 50 5.18 0.19 9.08
N ALA A 51 5.50 0.69 10.26
CA ALA A 51 6.42 1.82 10.47
C ALA A 51 6.09 3.07 9.63
N ALA A 52 4.80 3.31 9.38
CA ALA A 52 4.27 4.40 8.54
C ALA A 52 3.26 5.28 9.31
N ALA A 53 3.43 5.42 10.62
CA ALA A 53 2.48 6.10 11.51
C ALA A 53 2.15 7.53 11.07
N ILE A 54 0.85 7.86 11.10
CA ILE A 54 0.34 9.18 10.68
C ILE A 54 0.70 10.27 11.68
N GLU A 55 0.83 9.92 12.98
CA GLU A 55 1.20 10.83 14.05
C GLU A 55 2.63 11.37 13.92
N ARG A 56 3.45 10.84 13.02
CA ARG A 56 4.72 11.47 12.63
C ARG A 56 4.45 12.69 11.76
N ARG A 57 4.02 13.80 12.36
CA ARG A 57 3.72 15.06 11.69
C ARG A 57 4.81 16.11 11.90
N LYS A 58 4.81 17.19 11.09
CA LYS A 58 5.78 18.29 11.24
C LYS A 58 5.59 19.04 12.55
N ASP A 59 4.36 19.45 12.82
CA ASP A 59 3.97 20.09 14.06
C ASP A 59 3.51 19.04 15.07
N LYS A 60 4.14 19.04 16.25
CA LYS A 60 3.83 18.14 17.36
C LYS A 60 3.42 18.90 18.62
N THR A 61 3.36 20.23 18.56
CA THR A 61 3.10 21.09 19.72
C THR A 61 1.61 21.27 19.96
N GLU A 62 0.79 21.15 18.91
CA GLU A 62 -0.63 21.42 18.96
C GLU A 62 -1.43 20.31 19.66
N PHE A 63 -1.05 19.04 19.43
CA PHE A 63 -1.77 17.88 19.95
C PHE A 63 -0.83 16.81 20.51
N ALA A 64 -1.22 16.18 21.63
CA ALA A 64 -0.71 14.85 21.99
C ALA A 64 -1.08 13.83 20.91
N ASN A 65 -0.40 12.66 20.89
CA ASN A 65 -0.65 11.69 19.80
C ASN A 65 -2.08 11.12 19.82
N ASP A 66 -2.64 10.85 21.00
CA ASP A 66 -3.98 10.27 21.13
C ASP A 66 -5.05 11.31 20.77
N ASP A 67 -4.91 12.54 21.24
CA ASP A 67 -5.80 13.66 20.88
C ASP A 67 -5.75 13.93 19.36
N PHE A 68 -4.55 13.82 18.76
CA PHE A 68 -4.42 13.96 17.31
C PHE A 68 -5.23 12.94 16.53
N TYR A 69 -5.31 11.68 16.99
CA TYR A 69 -6.15 10.68 16.36
C TYR A 69 -7.64 10.97 16.54
N ILE A 70 -8.04 11.43 17.72
CA ILE A 70 -9.45 11.69 18.08
C ILE A 70 -9.94 12.97 17.41
N ASP A 71 -9.17 14.05 17.50
CA ASP A 71 -9.62 15.40 17.14
C ASP A 71 -9.31 15.77 15.69
N VAL A 72 -8.36 15.10 15.04
CA VAL A 72 -7.92 15.45 13.68
C VAL A 72 -8.05 14.30 12.70
N VAL A 73 -7.43 13.13 13.00
CA VAL A 73 -7.35 12.04 12.02
C VAL A 73 -8.72 11.46 11.72
N ALA A 74 -9.46 11.06 12.77
CA ALA A 74 -10.73 10.39 12.58
C ALA A 74 -11.79 11.31 11.94
N PRO A 75 -12.00 12.56 12.42
CA PRO A 75 -12.98 13.47 11.79
C PRO A 75 -12.66 13.70 10.31
N LYS A 76 -11.43 14.04 9.95
CA LYS A 76 -11.07 14.32 8.56
C LYS A 76 -11.25 13.11 7.62
N ILE A 77 -11.04 11.89 8.11
CA ILE A 77 -11.27 10.69 7.30
C ILE A 77 -12.77 10.39 7.19
N VAL A 78 -13.54 10.52 8.28
CA VAL A 78 -15.00 10.33 8.27
C VAL A 78 -15.69 11.30 7.33
N GLU A 79 -15.24 12.55 7.27
CA GLU A 79 -15.78 13.62 6.42
C GLU A 79 -15.29 13.54 4.96
N SER A 80 -14.33 12.68 4.66
CA SER A 80 -13.77 12.55 3.30
C SER A 80 -14.60 11.62 2.41
N ASP A 81 -14.36 11.70 1.10
CA ASP A 81 -14.98 10.82 0.10
C ASP A 81 -14.25 9.46 -0.02
N ILE A 82 -13.49 9.03 0.99
CA ILE A 82 -12.67 7.81 0.91
C ILE A 82 -13.50 6.56 0.63
N ASP A 83 -14.72 6.49 1.17
CA ASP A 83 -15.62 5.35 0.93
C ASP A 83 -16.06 5.30 -0.53
N GLU A 84 -16.38 6.44 -1.15
CA GLU A 84 -16.72 6.52 -2.57
C GLU A 84 -15.56 6.04 -3.43
N TRP A 85 -14.34 6.52 -3.16
CA TRP A 85 -13.14 6.12 -3.90
C TRP A 85 -12.86 4.62 -3.81
N LEU A 86 -13.05 4.03 -2.62
CA LEU A 86 -12.87 2.59 -2.42
C LEU A 86 -13.96 1.77 -3.10
N TYR A 87 -15.22 2.23 -3.04
CA TYR A 87 -16.33 1.55 -3.71
C TYR A 87 -16.20 1.56 -5.23
N GLU A 88 -15.72 2.65 -5.84
CA GLU A 88 -15.42 2.71 -7.26
C GLU A 88 -14.38 1.65 -7.69
N LEU A 89 -13.48 1.25 -6.80
CA LEU A 89 -12.45 0.26 -7.09
C LEU A 89 -12.91 -1.19 -6.87
N LYS A 90 -14.00 -1.43 -6.14
CA LYS A 90 -14.49 -2.81 -5.88
C LYS A 90 -14.88 -3.59 -7.14
N GLN A 91 -15.17 -2.91 -8.24
CA GLN A 91 -15.47 -3.57 -9.51
C GLN A 91 -14.24 -4.24 -10.16
N PHE A 92 -13.03 -3.85 -9.76
CA PHE A 92 -11.80 -4.42 -10.31
C PHE A 92 -11.35 -5.60 -9.46
N THR A 93 -11.08 -6.73 -10.09
CA THR A 93 -10.63 -7.95 -9.41
C THR A 93 -9.11 -8.11 -9.39
N ARG A 94 -8.42 -7.36 -10.24
CA ARG A 94 -6.95 -7.30 -10.30
C ARG A 94 -6.49 -6.00 -10.94
N LEU A 95 -5.23 -5.66 -10.70
CA LEU A 95 -4.58 -4.54 -11.39
C LEU A 95 -4.19 -5.00 -12.79
N ASP A 96 -4.95 -4.60 -13.79
CA ASP A 96 -4.73 -4.89 -15.21
C ASP A 96 -4.56 -3.58 -16.03
N ASP A 97 -4.53 -3.70 -17.37
CA ASP A 97 -4.35 -2.55 -18.27
C ASP A 97 -5.57 -1.59 -18.29
N HIS A 98 -6.72 -1.98 -17.73
CA HIS A 98 -7.94 -1.17 -17.70
C HIS A 98 -8.13 -0.42 -16.36
N SER A 99 -7.53 -0.91 -15.27
CA SER A 99 -7.67 -0.33 -13.92
C SER A 99 -6.53 0.59 -13.44
N PRO A 100 -5.32 0.62 -14.06
CA PRO A 100 -4.16 1.27 -13.44
C PRO A 100 -4.38 2.76 -13.14
N ASN A 101 -4.97 3.52 -14.06
CA ASN A 101 -5.16 4.96 -13.87
C ASN A 101 -6.06 5.27 -12.69
N LYS A 102 -7.19 4.55 -12.53
CA LYS A 102 -8.12 4.76 -11.42
C LYS A 102 -7.51 4.37 -10.08
N VAL A 103 -6.76 3.27 -10.03
CA VAL A 103 -6.03 2.84 -8.83
C VAL A 103 -4.99 3.89 -8.42
N LEU A 104 -4.25 4.45 -9.38
CA LEU A 104 -3.25 5.49 -9.14
C LEU A 104 -3.89 6.82 -8.69
N GLU A 105 -5.05 7.18 -9.23
CA GLU A 105 -5.82 8.36 -8.82
C GLU A 105 -6.29 8.22 -7.36
N VAL A 106 -6.85 7.07 -6.99
CA VAL A 106 -7.31 6.83 -5.62
C VAL A 106 -6.14 6.81 -4.64
N HIS A 107 -5.00 6.22 -5.02
CA HIS A 107 -3.80 6.28 -4.19
C HIS A 107 -3.34 7.72 -3.95
N ASP A 108 -3.35 8.56 -4.98
CA ASP A 108 -2.96 9.97 -4.88
C ASP A 108 -3.93 10.76 -3.99
N LYS A 109 -5.24 10.56 -4.17
CA LYS A 109 -6.29 11.16 -3.30
C LYS A 109 -6.09 10.81 -1.83
N VAL A 110 -5.83 9.53 -1.51
CA VAL A 110 -5.58 9.09 -0.13
C VAL A 110 -4.24 9.63 0.39
N THR A 111 -3.21 9.72 -0.46
CA THR A 111 -1.94 10.36 -0.10
C THR A 111 -2.14 11.83 0.23
N GLN A 112 -2.94 12.55 -0.56
CA GLN A 112 -3.27 13.95 -0.31
C GLN A 112 -4.10 14.12 0.97
N LEU A 113 -5.12 13.29 1.19
CA LEU A 113 -5.90 13.28 2.44
C LEU A 113 -4.98 13.12 3.67
N PHE A 114 -4.08 12.16 3.64
CA PHE A 114 -3.14 11.97 4.76
C PHE A 114 -2.12 13.10 4.90
N LYS A 115 -1.77 13.76 3.81
CA LYS A 115 -0.93 14.97 3.84
C LYS A 115 -1.67 16.14 4.47
N ASP A 116 -2.94 16.35 4.16
CA ASP A 116 -3.77 17.41 4.73
C ASP A 116 -4.03 17.19 6.23
N ILE A 117 -4.03 15.92 6.68
CA ILE A 117 -4.11 15.55 8.09
C ILE A 117 -2.78 15.81 8.82
N SER A 118 -1.66 15.39 8.26
CA SER A 118 -0.37 15.30 8.99
C SER A 118 0.64 16.38 8.62
N GLY A 119 0.39 17.17 7.58
CA GLY A 119 1.36 18.11 7.01
C GLY A 119 2.54 17.47 6.28
N LEU A 120 2.53 16.14 6.09
CA LEU A 120 3.62 15.37 5.47
C LEU A 120 3.09 14.48 4.36
N ASP A 121 3.91 14.27 3.33
CA ASP A 121 3.63 13.26 2.30
C ASP A 121 3.66 11.85 2.92
N LYS A 122 2.50 11.18 2.91
CA LYS A 122 2.27 9.86 3.53
C LYS A 122 2.04 8.75 2.50
N ARG A 123 2.67 8.82 1.34
CA ARG A 123 2.60 7.81 0.26
C ARG A 123 2.72 6.38 0.78
N SER A 124 3.67 6.13 1.69
CA SER A 124 3.89 4.81 2.29
C SER A 124 2.71 4.35 3.13
N LEU A 125 2.09 5.23 3.91
CA LEU A 125 0.88 4.90 4.67
C LEU A 125 -0.30 4.68 3.73
N ALA A 126 -0.49 5.55 2.74
CA ALA A 126 -1.58 5.45 1.76
C ALA A 126 -1.55 4.11 1.03
N SER A 127 -0.38 3.68 0.53
CA SER A 127 -0.25 2.39 -0.16
C SER A 127 -0.62 1.20 0.73
N LYS A 128 -0.21 1.21 2.00
CA LYS A 128 -0.50 0.16 2.97
C LYS A 128 -1.96 0.15 3.37
N TYR A 129 -2.51 1.32 3.65
CA TYR A 129 -3.92 1.49 4.00
C TYR A 129 -4.84 0.95 2.92
N LEU A 130 -4.59 1.34 1.68
CA LEU A 130 -5.32 0.87 0.52
C LEU A 130 -5.12 -0.62 0.24
N HIS A 131 -3.91 -1.14 0.44
CA HIS A 131 -3.63 -2.56 0.31
C HIS A 131 -4.47 -3.41 1.28
N PHE A 132 -4.61 -3.00 2.54
CA PHE A 132 -5.42 -3.77 3.49
C PHE A 132 -6.93 -3.69 3.21
N HIS A 133 -7.41 -2.65 2.50
CA HIS A 133 -8.80 -2.56 2.04
C HIS A 133 -9.04 -3.33 0.73
N LEU A 134 -8.11 -3.26 -0.23
CA LEU A 134 -8.22 -3.86 -1.57
C LEU A 134 -6.87 -4.51 -1.94
N PRO A 135 -6.52 -5.66 -1.34
CA PRO A 135 -5.18 -6.25 -1.42
C PRO A 135 -4.76 -6.70 -2.83
N HIS A 136 -5.73 -6.91 -3.71
CA HIS A 136 -5.49 -7.31 -5.11
C HIS A 136 -5.18 -6.14 -6.05
N LEU A 137 -5.34 -4.87 -5.59
CA LEU A 137 -5.15 -3.68 -6.42
C LEU A 137 -3.91 -2.86 -6.06
N PHE A 138 -3.44 -2.91 -4.81
CA PHE A 138 -2.41 -2.02 -4.34
C PHE A 138 -1.14 -2.75 -3.92
N TYR A 139 0.00 -2.38 -4.53
CA TYR A 139 1.32 -2.80 -4.05
C TYR A 139 1.74 -1.97 -2.83
N ILE A 140 2.41 -2.60 -1.88
CA ILE A 140 2.94 -1.95 -0.67
C ILE A 140 4.20 -1.17 -1.01
N TYR A 141 4.15 0.14 -0.82
CA TYR A 141 5.26 1.05 -1.08
C TYR A 141 6.01 1.39 0.21
N ASP A 142 7.29 1.09 0.28
CA ASP A 142 8.19 1.62 1.30
C ASP A 142 9.64 1.68 0.77
N ALA A 143 10.54 2.26 1.59
CA ALA A 143 11.93 2.47 1.17
C ALA A 143 12.66 1.16 0.84
N ARG A 144 12.34 0.05 1.53
CA ARG A 144 12.95 -1.27 1.29
C ARG A 144 12.48 -1.83 -0.04
N ALA A 145 11.17 -1.82 -0.27
CA ALA A 145 10.56 -2.29 -1.52
C ALA A 145 11.06 -1.48 -2.72
N VAL A 146 11.15 -0.14 -2.59
CA VAL A 146 11.68 0.75 -3.64
C VAL A 146 13.14 0.47 -3.95
N ARG A 147 13.95 0.18 -2.93
CA ARG A 147 15.35 -0.22 -3.15
C ARG A 147 15.42 -1.59 -3.82
N ALA A 148 14.68 -2.57 -3.31
CA ALA A 148 14.72 -3.94 -3.80
C ALA A 148 14.25 -4.07 -5.26
N ILE A 149 13.21 -3.33 -5.67
CA ILE A 149 12.73 -3.39 -7.06
C ILE A 149 13.80 -2.92 -8.07
N SER A 150 14.77 -2.12 -7.64
CA SER A 150 15.89 -1.70 -8.50
C SER A 150 16.87 -2.83 -8.80
N TYR A 151 16.95 -3.85 -7.96
CA TYR A 151 17.80 -5.04 -8.22
C TYR A 151 17.32 -5.82 -9.44
N PHE A 152 16.04 -5.70 -9.76
CA PHE A 152 15.40 -6.34 -10.91
C PHE A 152 15.26 -5.41 -12.13
N SER A 153 16.11 -4.37 -12.22
CA SER A 153 16.05 -3.39 -13.31
C SER A 153 16.28 -4.00 -14.70
N HIS A 154 16.98 -5.13 -14.81
CA HIS A 154 17.15 -5.88 -16.06
C HIS A 154 15.82 -6.50 -16.57
N ILE A 155 14.83 -6.72 -15.67
CA ILE A 155 13.49 -7.21 -16.01
C ILE A 155 12.52 -6.02 -16.17
N THR A 156 12.53 -5.10 -15.18
CA THR A 156 11.52 -4.04 -15.08
C THR A 156 11.85 -2.82 -15.94
N GLY A 157 13.09 -2.71 -16.42
CA GLY A 157 13.52 -1.58 -17.24
C GLY A 157 13.38 -0.23 -16.53
N ARG A 158 13.28 0.83 -17.34
CA ARG A 158 13.02 2.20 -16.89
C ARG A 158 11.52 2.48 -16.93
N ALA A 159 10.90 2.64 -15.77
CA ALA A 159 9.51 3.07 -15.68
C ALA A 159 9.35 4.51 -16.19
N LYS A 160 8.32 4.77 -17.00
CA LYS A 160 7.95 6.11 -17.45
C LYS A 160 6.92 6.68 -16.49
N ALA A 161 7.16 7.88 -15.93
CA ALA A 161 6.15 8.53 -15.11
C ALA A 161 4.91 8.84 -15.98
N SER A 162 3.74 8.33 -15.56
CA SER A 162 2.46 8.76 -16.09
C SER A 162 2.12 10.16 -15.60
N LYS A 163 1.18 10.82 -16.26
CA LYS A 163 0.61 12.09 -15.78
C LYS A 163 -0.42 11.89 -14.65
N THR A 164 -0.87 10.66 -14.44
CA THR A 164 -1.90 10.29 -13.48
C THR A 164 -1.29 9.94 -12.12
N GLY A 165 -1.79 10.55 -11.08
CA GLY A 165 -1.47 10.23 -9.69
C GLY A 165 -0.05 10.58 -9.25
N ASP A 166 0.34 10.06 -8.09
CA ASP A 166 1.69 10.23 -7.53
C ASP A 166 2.75 9.58 -8.42
N LYS A 167 3.70 10.39 -8.91
CA LYS A 167 4.71 9.95 -9.88
C LYS A 167 5.61 8.82 -9.38
N GLU A 168 5.98 8.84 -8.09
CA GLU A 168 6.89 7.85 -7.54
C GLU A 168 6.16 6.52 -7.29
N TYR A 169 4.92 6.58 -6.78
CA TYR A 169 4.09 5.39 -6.65
C TYR A 169 3.77 4.78 -8.02
N ASN A 170 3.46 5.60 -9.02
CA ASN A 170 3.22 5.15 -10.40
C ASN A 170 4.40 4.37 -10.97
N LYS A 171 5.64 4.90 -10.88
CA LYS A 171 6.85 4.19 -11.32
C LYS A 171 7.03 2.86 -10.60
N PHE A 172 6.73 2.83 -9.30
CA PHE A 172 6.83 1.63 -8.49
C PHE A 172 5.82 0.57 -8.93
N VAL A 173 4.55 0.96 -9.11
CA VAL A 173 3.47 0.09 -9.59
C VAL A 173 3.83 -0.52 -10.95
N GLN A 174 4.30 0.29 -11.91
CA GLN A 174 4.73 -0.22 -13.22
C GLN A 174 5.80 -1.31 -13.11
N LYS A 175 6.82 -1.09 -12.27
CA LYS A 175 7.88 -2.06 -12.05
C LYS A 175 7.37 -3.34 -11.39
N CYS A 176 6.52 -3.22 -10.36
CA CYS A 176 5.90 -4.38 -9.70
C CYS A 176 5.03 -5.18 -10.66
N SER A 177 4.23 -4.52 -11.49
CA SER A 177 3.41 -5.20 -12.52
C SER A 177 4.26 -5.92 -13.56
N LEU A 178 5.39 -5.34 -13.99
CA LEU A 178 6.32 -6.00 -14.90
C LEU A 178 6.98 -7.22 -14.25
N LEU A 179 7.35 -7.13 -12.97
CA LEU A 179 7.91 -8.25 -12.23
C LEU A 179 6.89 -9.39 -12.07
N GLN A 180 5.64 -9.04 -11.76
CA GLN A 180 4.52 -10.00 -11.65
C GLN A 180 4.26 -10.71 -12.99
N ARG A 181 4.18 -9.95 -14.08
CA ARG A 181 4.02 -10.52 -15.44
C ARG A 181 5.19 -11.42 -15.83
N TYR A 182 6.40 -11.04 -15.47
CA TYR A 182 7.60 -11.84 -15.71
C TYR A 182 7.52 -13.18 -14.97
N ALA A 183 7.16 -13.18 -13.68
CA ALA A 183 7.01 -14.40 -12.89
C ALA A 183 5.94 -15.33 -13.48
N LEU A 184 4.81 -14.76 -13.91
CA LEU A 184 3.75 -15.53 -14.58
C LEU A 184 4.24 -16.13 -15.90
N ALA A 185 4.90 -15.35 -16.75
CA ALA A 185 5.35 -15.79 -18.07
C ALA A 185 6.48 -16.84 -18.02
N GLN A 186 7.43 -16.69 -17.08
CA GLN A 186 8.61 -17.57 -16.98
C GLN A 186 8.34 -18.83 -16.17
N TRP A 187 7.54 -18.71 -15.08
CA TRP A 187 7.41 -19.81 -14.11
C TRP A 187 5.96 -20.20 -13.83
N GLN A 188 4.98 -19.58 -14.51
CA GLN A 188 3.55 -19.77 -14.28
C GLN A 188 3.11 -19.44 -12.83
N LEU A 189 3.82 -18.52 -12.17
CA LEU A 189 3.53 -18.04 -10.83
C LEU A 189 2.71 -16.74 -10.92
N ASP A 190 1.39 -16.82 -10.64
CA ASP A 190 0.50 -15.65 -10.57
C ASP A 190 0.59 -15.04 -9.15
N LEU A 191 1.61 -14.21 -8.93
CA LEU A 191 1.89 -13.61 -7.64
C LEU A 191 0.91 -12.47 -7.34
N SER A 192 0.33 -12.45 -6.15
CA SER A 192 -0.45 -11.32 -5.64
C SER A 192 0.44 -10.11 -5.30
N PRO A 193 -0.12 -8.90 -5.12
CA PRO A 193 0.63 -7.74 -4.64
C PRO A 193 1.35 -8.00 -3.30
N ARG A 194 0.78 -8.81 -2.40
CA ARG A 194 1.43 -9.22 -1.15
C ARG A 194 2.65 -10.10 -1.40
N GLN A 195 2.54 -11.05 -2.31
CA GLN A 195 3.66 -11.94 -2.65
C GLN A 195 4.79 -11.18 -3.35
N ILE A 196 4.47 -10.18 -4.18
CA ILE A 196 5.47 -9.24 -4.72
C ILE A 196 6.18 -8.47 -3.59
N ASP A 197 5.44 -7.97 -2.58
CA ASP A 197 6.04 -7.34 -1.40
C ASP A 197 7.00 -8.30 -0.67
N ASN A 198 6.60 -9.55 -0.44
CA ASN A 198 7.45 -10.58 0.18
C ASN A 198 8.73 -10.82 -0.64
N VAL A 199 8.63 -10.94 -1.98
CA VAL A 199 9.80 -11.05 -2.87
C VAL A 199 10.76 -9.88 -2.68
N LEU A 200 10.23 -8.66 -2.66
CA LEU A 200 11.05 -7.45 -2.52
C LEU A 200 11.71 -7.36 -1.13
N LEU A 201 10.99 -7.71 -0.06
CA LEU A 201 11.53 -7.72 1.30
C LEU A 201 12.64 -8.78 1.46
N MET A 202 12.45 -9.99 0.93
CA MET A 202 13.47 -11.03 0.93
C MET A 202 14.69 -10.62 0.09
N ALA A 203 14.48 -10.02 -1.09
CA ALA A 203 15.59 -9.52 -1.92
C ALA A 203 16.39 -8.44 -1.19
N HIS A 204 15.70 -7.52 -0.46
CA HIS A 204 16.37 -6.49 0.32
C HIS A 204 17.17 -7.04 1.50
N ALA A 205 16.68 -8.08 2.16
CA ALA A 205 17.36 -8.70 3.30
C ALA A 205 18.63 -9.48 2.88
N ASN A 206 18.70 -9.89 1.62
CA ASN A 206 19.83 -10.68 1.09
C ASN A 206 20.85 -9.82 0.29
N ALA A 207 20.67 -8.50 0.24
CA ALA A 207 21.55 -7.56 -0.47
C ALA A 207 22.48 -6.82 0.49
#